data_54c5ee115e223f1fe22a42101fff88a8
#
_entry.id   54c5ee115e223f1fe22a42101fff88a8
#
_cell.length_a   1.000
_cell.length_b   1.000
_cell.length_c   1.000
_cell.angle_alpha   90.00
_cell.angle_beta   90.00
_cell.angle_gamma   90.00
#
_symmetry.space_group_name_H-M   'P 1'
#
loop_
_entity.id
_entity.type
_entity.pdbx_description
1 polymer ?
#
loop_
_entity_poly.entity_id
_entity_poly.type
_entity_poly.pdbx_seq_one_letter_code
_entity_poly.pdbx_strand_id
1 'polypeptide(L)'
;MISKRQIKIITSLHQKKYRKSTGLFVAEGKKVIQEFLNSKFELDTLFTIDEHLFANTSKVALISEAELKKISFLKTPNKALALFKITDNAVVNAEGLIVALDDVRDPGNLGTIIRLCDWFGVKPVSYTHLTLPTKRIV
;
A
#
# COMPACT_ATOMS: atom_id res chain seq x y z
N MET A 1 22.25 1.26 -3.60
CA MET A 1 22.35 2.68 -3.20
C MET A 1 21.17 3.47 -3.75
N ILE A 2 20.50 4.21 -2.90
CA ILE A 2 19.35 5.00 -3.31
C ILE A 2 19.74 6.44 -3.61
N SER A 3 19.21 7.01 -4.71
CA SER A 3 19.52 8.39 -5.09
C SER A 3 18.70 9.40 -4.30
N LYS A 4 19.19 10.64 -4.21
CA LYS A 4 18.44 11.74 -3.59
C LYS A 4 17.09 11.97 -4.27
N ARG A 5 17.06 11.81 -5.59
CA ARG A 5 15.82 11.95 -6.37
C ARG A 5 14.81 10.88 -5.98
N GLN A 6 15.24 9.63 -5.84
CA GLN A 6 14.38 8.54 -5.39
C GLN A 6 13.84 8.78 -3.98
N ILE A 7 14.70 9.23 -3.05
CA ILE A 7 14.29 9.58 -1.69
C ILE A 7 13.19 10.65 -1.71
N LYS A 8 13.39 11.69 -2.51
CA LYS A 8 12.41 12.77 -2.63
C LYS A 8 11.07 12.29 -3.18
N ILE A 9 11.09 11.47 -4.21
CA ILE A 9 9.88 10.88 -4.79
C ILE A 9 9.15 10.02 -3.76
N ILE A 10 9.86 9.10 -3.11
CA ILE A 10 9.27 8.17 -2.15
C ILE A 10 8.65 8.93 -0.97
N THR A 11 9.37 9.87 -0.39
CA THR A 11 8.86 10.63 0.76
C THR A 11 7.67 11.52 0.40
N SER A 12 7.54 11.93 -0.84
CA SER A 12 6.37 12.70 -1.31
C SER A 12 5.10 11.86 -1.36
N LEU A 13 5.22 10.52 -1.44
CA LEU A 13 4.07 9.62 -1.64
C LEU A 13 3.14 9.49 -0.43
N HIS A 14 3.49 10.07 0.72
CA HIS A 14 2.55 10.16 1.82
C HIS A 14 1.40 11.14 1.52
N GLN A 15 1.57 12.02 0.53
CA GLN A 15 0.53 12.95 0.08
C GLN A 15 -0.20 12.39 -1.14
N LYS A 16 -1.52 12.44 -1.08
CA LYS A 16 -2.41 11.91 -2.13
C LYS A 16 -2.12 12.51 -3.50
N LYS A 17 -1.84 13.81 -3.56
CA LYS A 17 -1.56 14.50 -4.84
C LYS A 17 -0.36 13.90 -5.58
N TYR A 18 0.67 13.50 -4.85
CA TYR A 18 1.87 12.91 -5.45
C TYR A 18 1.66 11.45 -5.82
N ARG A 19 0.88 10.70 -5.04
CA ARG A 19 0.46 9.35 -5.44
C ARG A 19 -0.32 9.39 -6.74
N LYS A 20 -1.21 10.36 -6.87
CA LYS A 20 -2.02 10.52 -8.09
C LYS A 20 -1.17 10.92 -9.29
N SER A 21 -0.22 11.85 -9.12
CA SER A 21 0.63 12.31 -10.22
C SER A 21 1.68 11.29 -10.65
N THR A 22 2.24 10.53 -9.71
CA THR A 22 3.24 9.50 -10.01
C THR A 22 2.63 8.16 -10.38
N GLY A 23 1.41 7.89 -9.95
CA GLY A 23 0.78 6.58 -10.11
C GLY A 23 1.38 5.50 -9.21
N LEU A 24 2.03 5.89 -8.10
CA LEU A 24 2.71 4.98 -7.18
C LEU A 24 2.17 5.10 -5.76
N PHE A 25 2.24 3.99 -5.02
CA PHE A 25 2.00 3.99 -3.58
C PHE A 25 3.03 3.14 -2.86
N VAL A 26 3.18 3.37 -1.55
CA VAL A 26 4.19 2.72 -0.72
C VAL A 26 3.55 1.61 0.11
N ALA A 27 4.23 0.46 0.15
CA ALA A 27 3.93 -0.62 1.08
C ALA A 27 5.19 -0.92 1.89
N GLU A 28 5.05 -1.03 3.21
CA GLU A 28 6.18 -1.33 4.10
C GLU A 28 5.93 -2.61 4.88
N GLY A 29 7.00 -3.37 5.08
CA GLY A 29 6.99 -4.61 5.82
C GLY A 29 6.81 -5.84 4.95
N LYS A 30 7.44 -6.94 5.37
CA LYS A 30 7.48 -8.18 4.61
C LYS A 30 6.08 -8.72 4.28
N LYS A 31 5.20 -8.77 5.27
CA LYS A 31 3.84 -9.33 5.08
C LYS A 31 3.02 -8.52 4.09
N VAL A 32 3.00 -7.20 4.26
CA VAL A 32 2.23 -6.30 3.39
C VAL A 32 2.76 -6.37 1.97
N ILE A 33 4.07 -6.30 1.80
CA ILE A 33 4.69 -6.39 0.48
C ILE A 33 4.38 -7.74 -0.17
N GLN A 34 4.45 -8.82 0.58
CA GLN A 34 4.16 -10.16 0.06
C GLN A 34 2.71 -10.30 -0.41
N GLU A 35 1.77 -9.74 0.34
CA GLU A 35 0.36 -9.71 -0.06
C GLU A 35 0.16 -8.95 -1.37
N PHE A 36 0.79 -7.79 -1.54
CA PHE A 36 0.72 -7.04 -2.79
C PHE A 36 1.42 -7.75 -3.95
N LEU A 37 2.53 -8.44 -3.70
CA LEU A 37 3.20 -9.24 -4.73
C LEU A 37 2.33 -10.39 -5.24
N ASN A 38 1.50 -10.96 -4.38
CA ASN A 38 0.56 -12.04 -4.73
C ASN A 38 -0.76 -11.51 -5.31
N SER A 39 -0.92 -10.20 -5.37
CA SER A 39 -2.09 -9.53 -5.91
C SER A 39 -1.87 -9.12 -7.37
N LYS A 40 -2.88 -8.48 -7.93
CA LYS A 40 -2.80 -7.91 -9.29
C LYS A 40 -1.96 -6.62 -9.40
N PHE A 41 -1.52 -6.05 -8.28
CA PHE A 41 -0.72 -4.82 -8.31
C PHE A 41 0.67 -5.09 -8.86
N GLU A 42 1.12 -4.22 -9.75
CA GLU A 42 2.43 -4.32 -10.36
C GLU A 42 3.49 -3.64 -9.49
N LEU A 43 4.57 -4.37 -9.21
CA LEU A 43 5.71 -3.84 -8.48
C LEU A 43 6.51 -2.89 -9.37
N ASP A 44 6.77 -1.68 -8.87
CA ASP A 44 7.71 -0.75 -9.50
C ASP A 44 9.14 -1.01 -9.03
N THR A 45 9.37 -0.90 -7.72
CA THR A 45 10.68 -1.15 -7.11
C THR A 45 10.51 -1.61 -5.67
N LEU A 46 11.34 -2.55 -5.26
CA LEU A 46 11.39 -3.02 -3.88
C LEU A 46 12.77 -2.72 -3.29
N PHE A 47 12.79 -1.99 -2.17
CA PHE A 47 14.02 -1.68 -1.44
C PHE A 47 14.08 -2.53 -0.18
N THR A 48 15.17 -3.24 0.02
CA THR A 48 15.36 -4.10 1.18
C THR A 48 16.78 -4.03 1.71
N ILE A 49 16.92 -4.26 3.01
CA ILE A 49 18.25 -4.40 3.65
C ILE A 49 18.73 -5.85 3.67
N ASP A 50 17.88 -6.79 3.30
CA ASP A 50 18.17 -8.23 3.32
C ASP A 50 17.82 -8.85 1.96
N GLU A 51 18.84 -9.23 1.23
CA GLU A 51 18.70 -9.83 -0.10
C GLU A 51 17.93 -11.15 -0.13
N HIS A 52 17.86 -11.84 1.01
CA HIS A 52 17.20 -13.14 1.09
C HIS A 52 15.67 -13.06 1.29
N LEU A 53 15.17 -11.91 1.73
CA LEU A 53 13.74 -11.77 2.03
C LEU A 53 12.85 -11.92 0.79
N PHE A 54 13.35 -11.51 -0.37
CA PHE A 54 12.59 -11.50 -1.62
C PHE A 54 13.41 -12.08 -2.77
N ALA A 55 14.05 -13.23 -2.52
CA ALA A 55 15.02 -13.84 -3.44
C ALA A 55 14.44 -14.14 -4.84
N ASN A 56 13.14 -14.43 -4.93
CA ASN A 56 12.48 -14.76 -6.20
C ASN A 56 11.79 -13.55 -6.86
N THR A 57 12.02 -12.36 -6.33
CA THR A 57 11.36 -11.15 -6.82
C THR A 57 12.33 -10.35 -7.69
N SER A 58 11.86 -9.92 -8.87
CA SER A 58 12.58 -8.99 -9.72
C SER A 58 12.41 -7.55 -9.22
N LYS A 59 13.22 -6.62 -9.74
CA LYS A 59 13.15 -5.19 -9.39
C LYS A 59 13.44 -4.90 -7.92
N VAL A 60 14.33 -5.69 -7.32
CA VAL A 60 14.77 -5.52 -5.94
C VAL A 60 16.06 -4.73 -5.91
N ALA A 61 16.12 -3.71 -5.06
CA ALA A 61 17.32 -2.93 -4.79
C ALA A 61 17.75 -3.11 -3.35
N LEU A 62 19.00 -3.49 -3.14
CA LEU A 62 19.58 -3.62 -1.81
C LEU A 62 20.02 -2.24 -1.32
N ILE A 63 19.57 -1.85 -0.12
CA ILE A 63 19.90 -0.57 0.50
C ILE A 63 20.40 -0.79 1.93
N SER A 64 21.03 0.23 2.50
CA SER A 64 21.47 0.21 3.91
C SER A 64 20.31 0.54 4.86
N GLU A 65 20.48 0.22 6.13
CA GLU A 65 19.51 0.61 7.17
C GLU A 65 19.33 2.13 7.25
N ALA A 66 20.42 2.88 7.08
CA ALA A 66 20.37 4.34 7.08
C ALA A 66 19.53 4.87 5.89
N GLU A 67 19.69 4.26 4.72
CA GLU A 67 18.90 4.61 3.55
C GLU A 67 17.42 4.25 3.73
N LEU A 68 17.14 3.09 4.28
CA LEU A 68 15.75 2.67 4.59
C LEU A 68 15.10 3.66 5.56
N LYS A 69 15.80 4.08 6.58
CA LYS A 69 15.32 5.05 7.55
C LYS A 69 14.94 6.39 6.91
N LYS A 70 15.63 6.79 5.85
CA LYS A 70 15.32 8.02 5.12
C LYS A 70 14.01 7.95 4.32
N ILE A 71 13.61 6.78 3.88
CA ILE A 71 12.42 6.59 3.03
C ILE A 71 11.23 6.02 3.78
N SER A 72 11.43 5.45 4.96
CA SER A 72 10.34 4.83 5.75
C SER A 72 9.38 5.87 6.31
N PHE A 73 8.10 5.53 6.32
CA PHE A 73 7.03 6.32 6.95
C PHE A 73 6.77 5.87 8.40
N LEU A 74 7.44 4.81 8.83
CA LEU A 74 7.28 4.25 10.17
C LEU A 74 8.34 4.81 11.12
N LYS A 75 7.99 4.93 12.39
CA LYS A 75 8.95 5.34 13.44
C LYS A 75 10.07 4.31 13.56
N THR A 76 9.72 3.04 13.52
CA THR A 76 10.67 1.93 13.49
C THR A 76 10.57 1.27 12.12
N PRO A 77 11.53 1.54 11.22
CA PRO A 77 11.47 0.96 9.88
C PRO A 77 11.54 -0.56 9.93
N ASN A 78 10.75 -1.19 9.07
CA ASN A 78 10.86 -2.62 8.82
C ASN A 78 12.05 -2.92 7.91
N LYS A 79 12.18 -4.15 7.43
CA LYS A 79 13.33 -4.56 6.61
C LYS A 79 13.18 -4.21 5.13
N ALA A 80 12.00 -3.80 4.70
CA ALA A 80 11.72 -3.54 3.30
C ALA A 80 10.63 -2.51 3.10
N LEU A 81 10.73 -1.80 1.98
CA LEU A 81 9.75 -0.85 1.48
C LEU A 81 9.60 -1.07 -0.02
N ALA A 82 8.38 -1.14 -0.50
CA ALA A 82 8.10 -1.33 -1.92
C ALA A 82 7.23 -0.23 -2.50
N LEU A 83 7.45 0.06 -3.77
CA LEU A 83 6.61 0.93 -4.57
C LEU A 83 5.80 0.08 -5.53
N PHE A 84 4.50 0.25 -5.52
CA PHE A 84 3.57 -0.41 -6.43
C PHE A 84 2.84 0.60 -7.29
N LYS A 85 2.49 0.19 -8.49
CA LYS A 85 1.71 1.02 -9.40
C LYS A 85 0.24 1.01 -9.01
N ILE A 86 -0.37 2.20 -8.97
CA ILE A 86 -1.80 2.34 -8.72
C ILE A 86 -2.54 1.88 -9.98
N THR A 87 -3.52 0.99 -9.81
CA THR A 87 -4.38 0.57 -10.91
C THR A 87 -5.59 1.50 -10.99
N ASP A 88 -5.77 2.13 -12.14
CA ASP A 88 -6.78 3.17 -12.34
C ASP A 88 -8.23 2.67 -12.45
N ASN A 89 -8.47 1.38 -12.43
CA ASN A 89 -9.79 0.84 -12.77
C ASN A 89 -10.32 -0.14 -11.73
N ALA A 90 -10.61 0.37 -10.54
CA ALA A 90 -11.52 -0.35 -9.67
C ALA A 90 -12.95 -0.09 -10.14
N VAL A 91 -13.38 -0.79 -11.18
CA VAL A 91 -14.79 -0.85 -11.51
C VAL A 91 -15.46 -1.68 -10.42
N VAL A 92 -16.29 -1.02 -9.63
CA VAL A 92 -17.09 -1.69 -8.62
C VAL A 92 -18.13 -2.55 -9.36
N ASN A 93 -17.99 -3.86 -9.30
CA ASN A 93 -19.03 -4.76 -9.78
C ASN A 93 -20.18 -4.73 -8.79
N ALA A 94 -21.30 -4.17 -9.22
CA ALA A 94 -22.48 -3.97 -8.37
C ALA A 94 -23.38 -5.22 -8.27
N GLU A 95 -22.90 -6.38 -8.67
CA GLU A 95 -23.64 -7.64 -8.51
C GLU A 95 -23.42 -8.23 -7.12
N GLY A 96 -24.51 -8.64 -6.49
CA GLY A 96 -24.49 -9.29 -5.18
C GLY A 96 -24.51 -8.32 -4.01
N LEU A 97 -24.05 -8.80 -2.86
CA LEU A 97 -24.01 -8.00 -1.63
C LEU A 97 -22.82 -7.04 -1.66
N ILE A 98 -23.08 -5.78 -1.43
CA ILE A 98 -22.08 -4.72 -1.36
C ILE A 98 -22.06 -4.18 0.05
N VAL A 99 -20.86 -4.06 0.63
CA VAL A 99 -20.66 -3.40 1.92
C VAL A 99 -20.09 -2.01 1.66
N ALA A 100 -20.79 -0.99 2.12
CA ALA A 100 -20.34 0.39 2.07
C ALA A 100 -20.05 0.87 3.49
N LEU A 101 -18.86 1.42 3.70
CA LEU A 101 -18.41 1.91 5.00
C LEU A 101 -18.29 3.43 4.94
N ASP A 102 -18.91 4.10 5.90
CA ASP A 102 -18.87 5.56 6.00
C ASP A 102 -18.12 5.96 7.28
N ASP A 103 -16.99 6.62 7.09
CA ASP A 103 -16.22 7.23 8.18
C ASP A 103 -15.78 6.25 9.28
N VAL A 104 -15.37 5.07 8.91
CA VAL A 104 -14.72 4.13 9.84
C VAL A 104 -13.30 4.63 10.10
N ARG A 105 -13.05 5.09 11.33
CA ARG A 105 -11.80 5.78 11.68
C ARG A 105 -10.70 4.87 12.23
N ASP A 106 -11.07 3.75 12.81
CA ASP A 106 -10.12 2.80 13.38
C ASP A 106 -9.60 1.85 12.30
N PRO A 107 -8.30 1.89 11.98
CA PRO A 107 -7.71 0.98 10.99
C PRO A 107 -7.88 -0.49 11.34
N GLY A 108 -7.85 -0.83 12.63
CA GLY A 108 -8.06 -2.20 13.11
C GLY A 108 -9.45 -2.71 12.79
N ASN A 109 -10.47 -1.90 13.06
CA ASN A 109 -11.85 -2.24 12.76
C ASN A 109 -12.10 -2.33 11.26
N LEU A 110 -11.53 -1.41 10.48
CA LEU A 110 -11.63 -1.45 9.03
C LEU A 110 -11.02 -2.76 8.48
N GLY A 111 -9.83 -3.11 8.93
CA GLY A 111 -9.17 -4.35 8.53
C GLY A 111 -9.97 -5.59 8.90
N THR A 112 -10.60 -5.60 10.06
CA THR A 112 -11.48 -6.70 10.50
C THR A 112 -12.69 -6.82 9.61
N ILE A 113 -13.35 -5.71 9.29
CA ILE A 113 -14.53 -5.71 8.41
C ILE A 113 -14.17 -6.22 7.01
N ILE A 114 -13.05 -5.76 6.45
CA ILE A 114 -12.58 -6.21 5.14
C ILE A 114 -12.31 -7.72 5.14
N ARG A 115 -11.68 -8.23 6.18
CA ARG A 115 -11.42 -9.68 6.34
C ARG A 115 -12.72 -10.48 6.44
N LEU A 116 -13.71 -10.00 7.17
CA LEU A 116 -15.01 -10.65 7.27
C LEU A 116 -15.72 -10.67 5.91
N CYS A 117 -15.63 -9.57 5.16
CA CYS A 117 -16.20 -9.53 3.81
C CYS A 117 -15.56 -10.57 2.90
N ASP A 118 -14.25 -10.72 2.95
CA ASP A 118 -13.52 -11.73 2.17
C ASP A 118 -13.92 -13.14 2.59
N TRP A 119 -13.99 -13.39 3.90
CA TRP A 119 -14.38 -14.70 4.44
C TRP A 119 -15.78 -15.14 3.98
N PHE A 120 -16.74 -14.21 3.95
CA PHE A 120 -18.09 -14.50 3.51
C PHE A 120 -18.32 -14.34 2.00
N GLY A 121 -17.25 -14.08 1.24
CA GLY A 121 -17.35 -13.91 -0.20
C GLY A 121 -18.05 -12.62 -0.64
N VAL A 122 -18.12 -11.64 0.23
CA VAL A 122 -18.73 -10.34 -0.09
C VAL A 122 -17.75 -9.47 -0.89
N LYS A 123 -18.14 -9.11 -2.09
CA LYS A 123 -17.38 -8.20 -2.98
C LYS A 123 -18.37 -7.30 -3.72
N PRO A 124 -18.06 -6.06 -3.97
CA PRO A 124 -16.90 -5.27 -3.54
C PRO A 124 -17.11 -4.61 -2.17
N VAL A 125 -16.03 -4.04 -1.64
CA VAL A 125 -16.07 -3.18 -0.45
C VAL A 125 -15.79 -1.76 -0.89
N SER A 126 -16.64 -0.84 -0.46
CA SER A 126 -16.47 0.59 -0.69
C SER A 126 -16.50 1.33 0.64
N TYR A 127 -15.58 2.27 0.84
CA TYR A 127 -15.57 3.08 2.05
C TYR A 127 -15.09 4.50 1.76
N THR A 128 -15.39 5.43 2.67
CA THR A 128 -14.83 6.76 2.66
C THR A 128 -13.64 6.86 3.62
N HIS A 129 -13.04 8.03 3.71
CA HIS A 129 -11.81 8.30 4.42
C HIS A 129 -11.67 7.62 5.77
N LEU A 130 -10.51 6.99 5.97
CA LEU A 130 -10.10 6.49 7.25
C LEU A 130 -9.67 7.61 8.21
N THR A 131 -9.02 8.66 7.70
CA THR A 131 -8.37 9.69 8.51
C THR A 131 -9.09 11.03 8.55
N LEU A 132 -9.92 11.33 7.59
CA LEU A 132 -10.62 12.61 7.48
C LEU A 132 -12.12 12.38 7.34
N PRO A 133 -12.91 12.75 8.36
CA PRO A 133 -14.33 12.41 8.40
C PRO A 133 -15.20 13.41 7.64
N THR A 134 -14.81 13.87 6.50
CA THR A 134 -15.48 14.99 5.86
C THR A 134 -16.35 14.63 4.66
N LYS A 135 -16.22 13.42 4.12
CA LYS A 135 -16.95 13.04 2.92
C LYS A 135 -17.47 11.64 2.99
N ARG A 136 -18.66 11.45 2.45
CA ARG A 136 -19.24 10.13 2.25
C ARG A 136 -19.03 9.69 0.83
N ILE A 137 -18.69 8.44 0.66
CA ILE A 137 -18.69 7.74 -0.62
C ILE A 137 -19.71 6.64 -0.49
N VAL A 138 -20.74 6.75 -1.22
CA VAL A 138 -21.79 5.74 -1.16
C VAL A 138 -21.71 4.86 -2.38
#